data_a0de28dcbc25ea5918ebedfc18161d90
#
_entry.id   a0de28dcbc25ea5918ebedfc18161d90
#
_cell.length_a   1.000
_cell.length_b   1.000
_cell.length_c   1.000
_cell.angle_alpha   90.00
_cell.angle_beta   90.00
_cell.angle_gamma   90.00
#
_symmetry.space_group_name_H-M   'P 1'
#
loop_
_entity.id
_entity.type
_entity.pdbx_description
1 polymer ?
#
loop_
_entity_poly.entity_id
_entity_poly.type
_entity_poly.pdbx_seq_one_letter_code
_entity_poly.pdbx_strand_id
1 'polypeptide(L)'
;FAFLCELHIELADGEKLCIFTDESWKWKPSFVLESGIYDGETIDARLLDADWCQPGRENDNFQPVERISLSQEDLRDRMSVPVRITERLPVAEMIRTPKGETVLDFGQEITGWVEFTCRLPQGEKIRLQYGEILQDGCFYRDNLRTAKAEFVYTSDGKERYIRPHFTFYGFRYVRVEGVEVAPEDFVACVLHSDLDFTGNIETSDARINRLFQNAFWSQRGNFLDVPTDCPQRDERMGWTGDAQIFAA
;
A
#
# COMPACT_ATOMS: atom_id res chain seq x y z
N PHE A 1 -2.19 3.40 -20.88
CA PHE A 1 -2.87 2.36 -20.10
C PHE A 1 -4.14 1.93 -20.82
N ALA A 2 -4.48 0.65 -20.76
CA ALA A 2 -5.76 0.10 -21.21
C ALA A 2 -6.55 -0.38 -19.99
N PHE A 3 -7.87 -0.24 -20.05
CA PHE A 3 -8.77 -0.66 -18.99
C PHE A 3 -9.96 -1.40 -19.60
N LEU A 4 -10.28 -2.57 -19.04
CA LEU A 4 -11.45 -3.36 -19.36
C LEU A 4 -12.23 -3.61 -18.08
N CYS A 5 -13.53 -3.35 -18.10
CA CYS A 5 -14.42 -3.61 -16.98
C CYS A 5 -15.78 -4.09 -17.49
N GLU A 6 -16.32 -5.11 -16.83
CA GLU A 6 -17.72 -5.51 -16.95
C GLU A 6 -18.35 -5.53 -15.56
N LEU A 7 -19.51 -4.89 -15.43
CA LEU A 7 -20.31 -4.89 -14.21
C LEU A 7 -21.63 -5.59 -14.48
N HIS A 8 -21.82 -6.74 -13.89
CA HIS A 8 -23.07 -7.51 -13.94
C HIS A 8 -23.92 -7.17 -12.72
N ILE A 9 -25.14 -6.70 -12.96
CA ILE A 9 -26.09 -6.30 -11.93
C ILE A 9 -27.33 -7.16 -12.06
N GLU A 10 -27.77 -7.77 -10.97
CA GLU A 10 -29.06 -8.44 -10.88
C GLU A 10 -29.97 -7.60 -9.96
N LEU A 11 -31.08 -7.12 -10.51
CA LEU A 11 -32.06 -6.32 -9.80
C LEU A 11 -32.99 -7.21 -8.98
N ALA A 12 -33.69 -6.62 -8.02
CA ALA A 12 -34.59 -7.35 -7.11
C ALA A 12 -35.78 -8.06 -7.83
N ASP A 13 -36.14 -7.61 -9.01
CA ASP A 13 -37.17 -8.21 -9.88
C ASP A 13 -36.63 -9.32 -10.79
N GLY A 14 -35.31 -9.59 -10.72
CA GLY A 14 -34.61 -10.59 -11.52
C GLY A 14 -34.12 -10.09 -12.88
N GLU A 15 -34.29 -8.81 -13.20
CA GLU A 15 -33.68 -8.22 -14.39
C GLU A 15 -32.14 -8.19 -14.25
N LYS A 16 -31.44 -8.52 -15.34
CA LYS A 16 -29.98 -8.53 -15.40
C LYS A 16 -29.49 -7.45 -16.34
N LEU A 17 -28.63 -6.60 -15.81
CA LEU A 17 -27.96 -5.54 -16.55
C LEU A 17 -26.47 -5.86 -16.65
N CYS A 18 -25.86 -5.54 -17.79
CA CYS A 18 -24.42 -5.58 -17.97
C CYS A 18 -23.94 -4.22 -18.45
N ILE A 19 -23.03 -3.61 -17.68
CA ILE A 19 -22.36 -2.37 -18.05
C ILE A 19 -20.91 -2.73 -18.34
N PHE A 20 -20.41 -2.36 -19.51
CA PHE A 20 -19.04 -2.64 -19.93
C PHE A 20 -18.37 -1.38 -20.48
N THR A 21 -17.03 -1.39 -20.47
CA THR A 21 -16.23 -0.29 -21.02
C THR A 21 -16.39 -0.19 -22.54
N ASP A 22 -16.78 0.98 -23.02
CA ASP A 22 -16.93 1.31 -24.43
C ASP A 22 -16.53 2.79 -24.70
N GLU A 23 -16.77 3.28 -25.90
CA GLU A 23 -16.44 4.63 -26.32
C GLU A 23 -17.26 5.74 -25.64
N SER A 24 -18.32 5.38 -24.89
CA SER A 24 -19.11 6.34 -24.10
C SER A 24 -18.40 6.77 -22.81
N TRP A 25 -17.42 5.97 -22.39
CA TRP A 25 -16.65 6.25 -21.18
C TRP A 25 -15.74 7.47 -21.38
N LYS A 26 -15.43 8.12 -20.27
CA LYS A 26 -14.57 9.31 -20.22
C LYS A 26 -13.56 9.16 -19.09
N TRP A 27 -12.45 9.82 -19.22
CA TRP A 27 -11.38 9.83 -18.22
C TRP A 27 -10.93 11.23 -17.85
N LYS A 28 -10.31 11.37 -16.69
CA LYS A 28 -9.58 12.57 -16.27
C LYS A 28 -8.37 12.19 -15.42
N PRO A 29 -7.35 13.08 -15.31
CA PRO A 29 -6.27 12.91 -14.33
C PRO A 29 -6.81 12.79 -12.90
N SER A 30 -6.15 11.96 -12.09
CA SER A 30 -6.47 11.74 -10.70
C SER A 30 -5.72 12.73 -9.77
N PHE A 31 -6.16 12.81 -8.52
CA PHE A 31 -5.39 13.43 -7.42
C PHE A 31 -4.17 12.59 -7.00
N VAL A 32 -4.10 11.33 -7.40
CA VAL A 32 -2.89 10.49 -7.32
C VAL A 32 -2.04 10.81 -8.53
N LEU A 33 -0.92 11.51 -8.32
CA LEU A 33 -0.05 12.02 -9.39
C LEU A 33 0.92 10.96 -9.88
N GLU A 34 1.46 10.19 -8.96
CA GLU A 34 2.42 9.12 -9.22
C GLU A 34 2.10 7.95 -8.30
N SER A 35 2.23 6.72 -8.80
CA SER A 35 2.15 5.51 -8.00
C SER A 35 2.97 4.39 -8.61
N GLY A 36 3.70 3.66 -7.77
CA GLY A 36 4.48 2.50 -8.15
C GLY A 36 4.93 1.74 -6.92
N ILE A 37 5.05 0.41 -7.06
CA ILE A 37 5.40 -0.44 -5.91
C ILE A 37 6.80 -0.16 -5.37
N TYR A 38 7.73 0.36 -6.19
CA TYR A 38 9.10 0.65 -5.75
C TYR A 38 9.25 2.07 -5.22
N ASP A 39 8.72 3.04 -5.97
CA ASP A 39 8.90 4.46 -5.63
C ASP A 39 7.90 4.94 -4.59
N GLY A 40 6.72 4.34 -4.56
CA GLY A 40 5.65 4.73 -3.66
C GLY A 40 4.58 5.56 -4.34
N GLU A 41 3.97 6.49 -3.62
CA GLU A 41 2.81 7.24 -4.13
C GLU A 41 2.89 8.72 -3.77
N THR A 42 2.53 9.58 -4.73
CA THR A 42 2.40 11.03 -4.54
C THR A 42 0.96 11.46 -4.75
N ILE A 43 0.38 12.12 -3.75
CA ILE A 43 -1.00 12.61 -3.74
C ILE A 43 -1.03 14.14 -3.60
N ASP A 44 -1.86 14.78 -4.42
CA ASP A 44 -2.23 16.19 -4.25
C ASP A 44 -3.73 16.31 -3.96
N ALA A 45 -4.09 16.47 -2.70
CA ALA A 45 -5.49 16.54 -2.27
C ALA A 45 -6.24 17.78 -2.78
N ARG A 46 -5.53 18.82 -3.25
CA ARG A 46 -6.15 20.01 -3.86
C ARG A 46 -6.84 19.66 -5.19
N LEU A 47 -6.45 18.54 -5.81
CA LEU A 47 -7.03 18.03 -7.05
C LEU A 47 -8.17 17.02 -6.80
N LEU A 48 -8.45 16.69 -5.51
CA LEU A 48 -9.51 15.76 -5.17
C LEU A 48 -10.87 16.35 -5.51
N ASP A 49 -11.56 15.67 -6.40
CA ASP A 49 -12.94 15.94 -6.76
C ASP A 49 -13.84 14.89 -6.04
N ALA A 50 -14.35 15.25 -4.87
CA ALA A 50 -15.15 14.33 -4.05
C ALA A 50 -16.49 13.95 -4.71
N ASP A 51 -16.97 14.76 -5.62
CA ASP A 51 -18.29 14.62 -6.24
C ASP A 51 -18.24 14.05 -7.66
N TRP A 52 -17.07 13.57 -8.11
CA TRP A 52 -16.87 13.13 -9.50
C TRP A 52 -17.84 12.02 -9.95
N CYS A 53 -18.33 11.21 -9.03
CA CYS A 53 -19.24 10.08 -9.28
C CYS A 53 -20.70 10.33 -8.83
N GLN A 54 -21.06 11.58 -8.50
CA GLN A 54 -22.43 11.89 -8.09
C GLN A 54 -23.40 11.81 -9.28
N PRO A 55 -24.58 11.16 -9.11
CA PRO A 55 -25.58 11.09 -10.15
C PRO A 55 -26.03 12.48 -10.65
N GLY A 56 -26.18 12.64 -11.95
CA GLY A 56 -26.65 13.89 -12.57
C GLY A 56 -25.60 15.01 -12.67
N ARG A 57 -24.35 14.76 -12.27
CA ARG A 57 -23.28 15.73 -12.45
C ARG A 57 -22.83 15.77 -13.91
N GLU A 58 -22.78 16.95 -14.50
CA GLU A 58 -22.10 17.19 -15.77
C GLU A 58 -20.58 17.07 -15.58
N ASN A 59 -19.94 16.31 -16.45
CA ASN A 59 -18.51 16.00 -16.38
C ASN A 59 -17.73 16.75 -17.47
N ASP A 60 -17.78 18.08 -17.41
CA ASP A 60 -17.22 18.97 -18.46
C ASP A 60 -15.70 18.84 -18.63
N ASN A 61 -14.99 18.38 -17.60
CA ASN A 61 -13.53 18.21 -17.59
C ASN A 61 -13.05 16.80 -17.96
N PHE A 62 -13.97 15.90 -18.33
CA PHE A 62 -13.60 14.55 -18.72
C PHE A 62 -13.33 14.48 -20.22
N GLN A 63 -12.28 13.75 -20.58
CA GLN A 63 -11.88 13.52 -21.96
C GLN A 63 -12.45 12.17 -22.45
N PRO A 64 -12.74 12.06 -23.77
CA PRO A 64 -13.18 10.78 -24.35
C PRO A 64 -12.07 9.74 -24.27
N VAL A 65 -12.45 8.47 -24.18
CA VAL A 65 -11.53 7.34 -24.29
C VAL A 65 -11.34 6.96 -25.77
N GLU A 66 -10.24 6.27 -26.05
CA GLU A 66 -10.00 5.64 -27.35
C GLU A 66 -10.10 4.13 -27.19
N ARG A 67 -10.82 3.48 -28.10
CA ARG A 67 -10.88 2.02 -28.14
C ARG A 67 -9.60 1.48 -28.76
N ILE A 68 -9.01 0.52 -28.06
CA ILE A 68 -7.87 -0.24 -28.58
C ILE A 68 -8.25 -1.70 -28.77
N SER A 69 -7.64 -2.35 -29.75
CA SER A 69 -7.82 -3.78 -29.98
C SER A 69 -6.67 -4.55 -29.32
N LEU A 70 -6.97 -5.29 -28.27
CA LEU A 70 -6.04 -6.22 -27.62
C LEU A 70 -6.64 -7.63 -27.63
N SER A 71 -5.78 -8.64 -27.74
CA SER A 71 -6.21 -10.04 -27.56
C SER A 71 -6.72 -10.22 -26.13
N GLN A 72 -7.87 -10.89 -26.01
CA GLN A 72 -8.44 -11.28 -24.72
C GLN A 72 -8.20 -12.75 -24.41
N GLU A 73 -7.47 -13.47 -25.27
CA GLU A 73 -7.22 -14.92 -25.12
C GLU A 73 -6.42 -15.25 -23.87
N ASP A 74 -5.61 -14.31 -23.38
CA ASP A 74 -4.78 -14.48 -22.18
C ASP A 74 -5.45 -14.02 -20.89
N LEU A 75 -6.68 -13.51 -20.95
CA LEU A 75 -7.43 -13.20 -19.73
C LEU A 75 -7.72 -14.46 -18.92
N ARG A 76 -7.43 -14.41 -17.64
CA ARG A 76 -7.64 -15.50 -16.69
C ARG A 76 -8.25 -14.96 -15.42
N ASP A 77 -9.04 -15.76 -14.76
CA ASP A 77 -9.51 -15.46 -13.42
C ASP A 77 -8.34 -15.37 -12.44
N ARG A 78 -8.47 -14.48 -11.48
CA ARG A 78 -7.49 -14.38 -10.39
C ARG A 78 -7.50 -15.67 -9.58
N MET A 79 -6.35 -16.32 -9.47
CA MET A 79 -6.18 -17.56 -8.71
C MET A 79 -5.74 -17.33 -7.25
N SER A 80 -5.14 -16.17 -6.96
CA SER A 80 -4.65 -15.85 -5.62
C SER A 80 -5.78 -15.37 -4.70
N VAL A 81 -5.61 -15.66 -3.41
CA VAL A 81 -6.47 -15.08 -2.37
C VAL A 81 -6.26 -13.56 -2.26
N PRO A 82 -7.27 -12.79 -1.83
CA PRO A 82 -7.14 -11.34 -1.74
C PRO A 82 -6.09 -10.93 -0.71
N VAL A 83 -5.37 -9.86 -1.02
CA VAL A 83 -4.54 -9.16 -0.03
C VAL A 83 -5.45 -8.31 0.85
N ARG A 84 -5.25 -8.38 2.17
CA ARG A 84 -6.07 -7.67 3.16
C ARG A 84 -5.20 -6.98 4.22
N ILE A 85 -5.77 -5.96 4.86
CA ILE A 85 -5.23 -5.45 6.12
C ILE A 85 -5.62 -6.47 7.20
N THR A 86 -4.62 -7.10 7.79
CA THR A 86 -4.81 -8.16 8.79
C THR A 86 -4.59 -7.66 10.22
N GLU A 87 -3.71 -6.69 10.40
CA GLU A 87 -3.42 -6.09 11.70
C GLU A 87 -3.17 -4.59 11.55
N ARG A 88 -3.35 -3.85 12.65
CA ARG A 88 -3.00 -2.44 12.77
C ARG A 88 -2.08 -2.25 13.97
N LEU A 89 -0.91 -1.69 13.74
CA LEU A 89 0.10 -1.46 14.76
C LEU A 89 0.20 0.04 15.06
N PRO A 90 -0.01 0.46 16.31
CA PRO A 90 0.27 1.83 16.72
C PRO A 90 1.78 2.09 16.69
N VAL A 91 2.16 3.35 16.71
CA VAL A 91 3.57 3.74 16.92
C VAL A 91 4.02 3.24 18.29
N ALA A 92 5.06 2.40 18.32
CA ALA A 92 5.65 1.89 19.54
C ALA A 92 6.59 2.91 20.18
N GLU A 93 7.35 3.65 19.36
CA GLU A 93 8.29 4.68 19.81
C GLU A 93 8.45 5.77 18.76
N MET A 94 8.56 7.01 19.20
CA MET A 94 9.00 8.13 18.37
C MET A 94 10.45 8.46 18.70
N ILE A 95 11.33 8.32 17.71
CA ILE A 95 12.77 8.46 17.84
C ILE A 95 13.19 9.80 17.25
N ARG A 96 13.98 10.55 18.00
CA ARG A 96 14.75 11.69 17.48
C ARG A 96 16.17 11.21 17.24
N THR A 97 16.56 11.07 15.97
CA THR A 97 17.88 10.54 15.62
C THR A 97 18.99 11.53 15.91
N PRO A 98 20.28 11.10 15.99
CA PRO A 98 21.43 11.99 16.13
C PRO A 98 21.54 13.03 15.00
N LYS A 99 20.96 12.76 13.82
CA LYS A 99 20.88 13.71 12.70
C LYS A 99 19.67 14.66 12.79
N GLY A 100 18.87 14.58 13.85
CA GLY A 100 17.67 15.40 14.05
C GLY A 100 16.44 14.94 13.27
N GLU A 101 16.45 13.75 12.70
CA GLU A 101 15.31 13.16 11.98
C GLU A 101 14.22 12.74 12.97
N THR A 102 12.96 12.87 12.59
CA THR A 102 11.84 12.28 13.32
C THR A 102 11.48 10.93 12.67
N VAL A 103 11.62 9.87 13.45
CA VAL A 103 11.37 8.50 12.99
C VAL A 103 10.36 7.82 13.91
N LEU A 104 9.35 7.18 13.30
CA LEU A 104 8.39 6.34 13.99
C LEU A 104 8.86 4.89 13.91
N ASP A 105 8.99 4.21 15.06
CA ASP A 105 9.21 2.77 15.17
C ASP A 105 7.86 2.09 15.44
N PHE A 106 7.48 1.15 14.60
CA PHE A 106 6.27 0.35 14.80
C PHE A 106 6.53 -0.97 15.55
N GLY A 107 7.78 -1.21 15.98
CA GLY A 107 8.16 -2.35 16.81
C GLY A 107 8.27 -3.69 16.09
N GLN A 108 7.75 -3.81 14.88
CA GLN A 108 7.74 -5.01 14.06
C GLN A 108 8.04 -4.67 12.60
N GLU A 109 8.90 -5.47 11.96
CA GLU A 109 9.08 -5.44 10.50
C GLU A 109 7.83 -6.01 9.83
N ILE A 110 7.21 -5.24 8.94
CA ILE A 110 5.97 -5.59 8.27
C ILE A 110 6.01 -5.24 6.79
N THR A 111 5.09 -5.82 6.05
CA THR A 111 4.71 -5.35 4.71
C THR A 111 3.36 -4.65 4.80
N GLY A 112 3.27 -3.46 4.22
CA GLY A 112 2.05 -2.67 4.31
C GLY A 112 2.25 -1.19 4.03
N TRP A 113 1.48 -0.37 4.71
CA TRP A 113 1.59 1.09 4.64
C TRP A 113 1.24 1.74 5.97
N VAL A 114 1.49 3.04 6.07
CA VAL A 114 1.03 3.86 7.19
C VAL A 114 -0.21 4.65 6.77
N GLU A 115 -1.25 4.58 7.58
CA GLU A 115 -2.41 5.48 7.55
C GLU A 115 -2.21 6.58 8.59
N PHE A 116 -2.64 7.80 8.29
CA PHE A 116 -2.46 8.92 9.23
C PHE A 116 -3.52 10.01 9.05
N THR A 117 -3.75 10.77 10.13
CA THR A 117 -4.58 11.97 10.09
C THR A 117 -3.73 13.19 9.78
N CYS A 118 -4.06 13.89 8.69
CA CYS A 118 -3.38 15.11 8.27
C CYS A 118 -4.24 16.34 8.59
N ARG A 119 -3.64 17.34 9.25
CA ARG A 119 -4.27 18.64 9.59
C ARG A 119 -3.44 19.82 9.08
N LEU A 120 -2.57 19.60 8.10
CA LEU A 120 -1.71 20.63 7.54
C LEU A 120 -2.53 21.70 6.78
N PRO A 121 -2.08 22.95 6.77
CA PRO A 121 -2.59 23.99 5.88
C PRO A 121 -2.56 23.59 4.42
N GLN A 122 -3.40 24.23 3.60
CA GLN A 122 -3.45 23.99 2.16
C GLN A 122 -2.10 24.26 1.48
N GLY A 123 -1.65 23.32 0.70
CA GLY A 123 -0.41 23.37 -0.08
C GLY A 123 0.82 22.89 0.68
N GLU A 124 0.74 22.72 1.99
CA GLU A 124 1.81 22.10 2.75
C GLU A 124 1.89 20.60 2.50
N LYS A 125 3.09 20.05 2.68
CA LYS A 125 3.39 18.65 2.36
C LYS A 125 3.87 17.90 3.57
N ILE A 126 3.43 16.64 3.66
CA ILE A 126 4.05 15.62 4.51
C ILE A 126 4.71 14.58 3.62
N ARG A 127 5.91 14.15 4.00
CA ARG A 127 6.64 13.05 3.37
C ARG A 127 6.88 11.95 4.38
N LEU A 128 6.50 10.73 4.04
CA LEU A 128 6.84 9.51 4.77
C LEU A 128 7.87 8.74 3.96
N GLN A 129 8.98 8.35 4.57
CA GLN A 129 9.99 7.50 3.97
C GLN A 129 10.09 6.22 4.78
N TYR A 130 9.99 5.10 4.11
CA TYR A 130 9.95 3.78 4.71
C TYR A 130 11.33 3.14 4.76
N GLY A 131 11.63 2.41 5.83
CA GLY A 131 12.91 1.72 6.02
C GLY A 131 12.82 0.61 7.06
N GLU A 132 13.75 -0.33 7.00
CA GLU A 132 13.76 -1.54 7.81
C GLU A 132 14.60 -1.40 9.08
N ILE A 133 15.69 -0.62 9.01
CA ILE A 133 16.71 -0.55 10.05
C ILE A 133 17.17 0.88 10.34
N LEU A 134 17.73 1.05 11.52
CA LEU A 134 18.55 2.19 11.86
C LEU A 134 20.03 1.78 11.79
N GLN A 135 20.88 2.64 11.26
CA GLN A 135 22.33 2.49 11.30
C GLN A 135 22.93 3.64 12.11
N ASP A 136 23.72 3.32 13.13
CA ASP A 136 24.28 4.29 14.09
C ASP A 136 23.20 5.19 14.71
N GLY A 137 22.01 4.63 14.96
CA GLY A 137 20.85 5.34 15.49
C GLY A 137 20.18 6.31 14.52
N CYS A 138 20.56 6.32 13.25
CA CYS A 138 19.98 7.15 12.21
C CYS A 138 19.19 6.33 11.20
N PHE A 139 18.23 6.96 10.55
CA PHE A 139 17.41 6.32 9.52
C PHE A 139 18.27 5.89 8.32
N TYR A 140 18.15 4.62 7.89
CA TYR A 140 18.99 4.03 6.86
C TYR A 140 18.15 3.42 5.73
N ARG A 141 18.57 3.67 4.47
CA ARG A 141 17.81 3.26 3.27
C ARG A 141 18.68 2.74 2.12
N ASP A 142 20.00 2.70 2.25
CA ASP A 142 20.86 2.27 1.14
C ASP A 142 20.63 0.79 0.76
N ASN A 143 20.05 0.00 1.67
CA ASN A 143 19.64 -1.38 1.41
C ASN A 143 18.43 -1.50 0.48
N LEU A 144 17.71 -0.41 0.21
CA LEU A 144 16.54 -0.40 -0.69
C LEU A 144 16.92 -0.34 -2.17
N ARG A 145 18.21 -0.24 -2.49
CA ARG A 145 18.73 -0.10 -3.86
C ARG A 145 18.18 1.17 -4.53
N THR A 146 17.43 1.03 -5.65
CA THR A 146 16.85 2.16 -6.38
C THR A 146 15.45 2.52 -5.93
N ALA A 147 14.80 1.70 -5.10
CA ALA A 147 13.46 1.98 -4.62
C ALA A 147 13.42 3.22 -3.72
N LYS A 148 12.59 4.21 -4.07
CA LYS A 148 12.43 5.42 -3.23
C LYS A 148 11.64 5.13 -1.97
N ALA A 149 10.68 4.19 -2.02
CA ALA A 149 9.82 3.80 -0.91
C ALA A 149 9.32 5.03 -0.12
N GLU A 150 8.63 5.95 -0.81
CA GLU A 150 8.16 7.22 -0.26
C GLU A 150 6.65 7.40 -0.47
N PHE A 151 6.02 8.05 0.48
CA PHE A 151 4.67 8.58 0.33
C PHE A 151 4.69 10.09 0.53
N VAL A 152 4.19 10.83 -0.45
CA VAL A 152 4.13 12.29 -0.40
C VAL A 152 2.68 12.74 -0.52
N TYR A 153 2.21 13.52 0.43
CA TYR A 153 0.87 14.08 0.45
C TYR A 153 0.91 15.59 0.51
N THR A 154 0.17 16.25 -0.41
CA THR A 154 -0.05 17.71 -0.38
C THR A 154 -1.45 17.98 0.13
N SER A 155 -1.56 18.75 1.21
CA SER A 155 -2.82 19.06 1.87
C SER A 155 -3.73 20.01 1.08
N ASP A 156 -5.04 19.80 1.17
CA ASP A 156 -6.08 20.76 0.73
C ASP A 156 -6.57 21.69 1.86
N GLY A 157 -5.91 21.65 3.04
CA GLY A 157 -6.26 22.44 4.21
C GLY A 157 -7.40 21.88 5.05
N LYS A 158 -7.89 20.68 4.74
CA LYS A 158 -8.92 19.99 5.51
C LYS A 158 -8.32 18.86 6.32
N GLU A 159 -8.89 18.57 7.48
CA GLU A 159 -8.56 17.35 8.20
C GLU A 159 -8.98 16.14 7.37
N ARG A 160 -8.03 15.23 7.12
CA ARG A 160 -8.26 14.02 6.35
C ARG A 160 -7.53 12.84 6.94
N TYR A 161 -8.17 11.67 6.88
CA TYR A 161 -7.51 10.39 7.10
C TYR A 161 -6.95 9.87 5.79
N ILE A 162 -5.65 9.69 5.74
CA ILE A 162 -4.87 9.49 4.51
C ILE A 162 -4.28 8.08 4.48
N ARG A 163 -4.28 7.47 3.30
CA ARG A 163 -3.58 6.21 3.00
C ARG A 163 -3.08 6.19 1.57
N PRO A 164 -2.07 5.38 1.23
CA PRO A 164 -1.77 5.02 -0.15
C PRO A 164 -2.91 4.21 -0.80
N HIS A 165 -2.94 4.16 -2.14
CA HIS A 165 -3.99 3.47 -2.90
C HIS A 165 -3.45 2.28 -3.70
N PHE A 166 -2.27 2.43 -4.33
CA PHE A 166 -1.77 1.48 -5.34
C PHE A 166 -0.33 1.05 -5.07
N THR A 167 0.13 1.12 -3.83
CA THR A 167 1.49 0.74 -3.42
C THR A 167 1.49 0.11 -2.04
N PHE A 168 2.61 -0.50 -1.68
CA PHE A 168 2.92 -1.00 -0.35
C PHE A 168 4.43 -0.92 -0.11
N TYR A 169 4.85 -1.08 1.14
CA TYR A 169 6.22 -0.95 1.60
C TYR A 169 6.59 -2.09 2.54
N GLY A 170 7.87 -2.50 2.55
CA GLY A 170 8.45 -3.30 3.63
C GLY A 170 9.16 -2.35 4.60
N PHE A 171 8.78 -2.37 5.88
CA PHE A 171 9.31 -1.41 6.84
C PHE A 171 9.06 -1.80 8.31
N ARG A 172 9.91 -1.29 9.17
CA ARG A 172 9.67 -1.15 10.60
C ARG A 172 9.67 0.33 11.01
N TYR A 173 10.51 1.12 10.35
CA TYR A 173 10.73 2.53 10.66
C TYR A 173 10.18 3.43 9.57
N VAL A 174 9.61 4.56 9.96
CA VAL A 174 9.14 5.59 9.02
C VAL A 174 9.68 6.94 9.44
N ARG A 175 10.51 7.55 8.57
CA ARG A 175 10.92 8.93 8.73
C ARG A 175 9.82 9.85 8.26
N VAL A 176 9.46 10.83 9.08
CA VAL A 176 8.41 11.82 8.80
C VAL A 176 9.04 13.19 8.63
N GLU A 177 8.69 13.86 7.52
CA GLU A 177 9.13 15.22 7.21
C GLU A 177 7.93 16.11 6.88
N GLY A 178 8.04 17.42 7.17
CA GLY A 178 7.05 18.43 6.78
C GLY A 178 5.94 18.66 7.81
N VAL A 179 5.97 17.99 8.96
CA VAL A 179 4.95 18.15 10.00
C VAL A 179 5.57 17.90 11.38
N GLU A 180 5.03 18.54 12.40
CA GLU A 180 5.23 18.11 13.78
C GLU A 180 4.43 16.85 14.03
N VAL A 181 5.09 15.80 14.52
CA VAL A 181 4.51 14.45 14.63
C VAL A 181 3.79 14.28 15.96
N ALA A 182 2.52 13.93 15.90
CA ALA A 182 1.76 13.35 17.01
C ALA A 182 1.63 11.83 16.73
N PRO A 183 2.31 10.95 17.50
CA PRO A 183 2.38 9.51 17.20
C PRO A 183 1.00 8.84 17.09
N GLU A 184 0.02 9.32 17.84
CA GLU A 184 -1.36 8.84 17.83
C GLU A 184 -2.11 9.08 16.51
N ASP A 185 -1.63 9.97 15.67
CA ASP A 185 -2.20 10.22 14.34
C ASP A 185 -1.75 9.18 13.31
N PHE A 186 -0.78 8.30 13.62
CA PHE A 186 -0.18 7.36 12.70
C PHE A 186 -0.44 5.91 13.10
N VAL A 187 -0.81 5.07 12.13
CA VAL A 187 -1.00 3.64 12.33
C VAL A 187 -0.43 2.86 11.15
N ALA A 188 0.37 1.83 11.42
CA ALA A 188 0.86 0.93 10.40
C ALA A 188 -0.16 -0.18 10.15
N CYS A 189 -0.51 -0.40 8.88
CA CYS A 189 -1.42 -1.45 8.43
C CYS A 189 -0.61 -2.60 7.85
N VAL A 190 -0.73 -3.77 8.46
CA VAL A 190 -0.09 -5.01 7.99
C VAL A 190 -0.89 -5.59 6.85
N LEU A 191 -0.24 -5.86 5.73
CA LEU A 191 -0.82 -6.44 4.52
C LEU A 191 -0.19 -7.78 4.22
N HIS A 192 -1.02 -8.75 3.90
CA HIS A 192 -0.62 -10.00 3.25
C HIS A 192 -1.82 -10.69 2.61
N SER A 193 -1.55 -11.70 1.77
CA SER A 193 -2.58 -12.58 1.24
C SER A 193 -3.35 -13.25 2.39
N ASP A 194 -4.67 -13.33 2.26
CA ASP A 194 -5.59 -13.85 3.30
C ASP A 194 -5.50 -15.40 3.37
N LEU A 195 -4.34 -15.88 3.81
CA LEU A 195 -4.03 -17.30 3.96
C LEU A 195 -4.34 -17.77 5.37
N ASP A 196 -4.89 -18.97 5.46
CA ASP A 196 -5.14 -19.64 6.74
C ASP A 196 -3.83 -20.01 7.44
N PHE A 197 -3.81 -19.82 8.74
CA PHE A 197 -2.73 -20.29 9.59
C PHE A 197 -2.95 -21.77 9.95
N THR A 198 -2.11 -22.66 9.42
CA THR A 198 -2.32 -24.11 9.48
C THR A 198 -1.45 -24.84 10.49
N GLY A 199 -0.44 -24.19 11.08
CA GLY A 199 0.47 -24.86 12.01
C GLY A 199 1.09 -23.92 13.03
N ASN A 200 1.52 -24.49 14.16
CA ASN A 200 2.24 -23.78 15.21
C ASN A 200 3.30 -24.70 15.82
N ILE A 201 4.41 -24.10 16.25
CA ILE A 201 5.47 -24.78 17.00
C ILE A 201 5.67 -24.04 18.31
N GLU A 202 5.59 -24.78 19.40
CA GLU A 202 5.93 -24.31 20.74
C GLU A 202 6.92 -25.27 21.42
N THR A 203 8.03 -24.73 21.90
CA THR A 203 9.10 -25.49 22.54
C THR A 203 9.43 -24.89 23.91
N SER A 204 10.20 -25.62 24.73
CA SER A 204 10.71 -25.10 25.98
C SER A 204 11.82 -24.06 25.85
N ASP A 205 12.41 -23.85 24.63
CA ASP A 205 13.42 -22.85 24.36
C ASP A 205 12.80 -21.62 23.71
N ALA A 206 12.76 -20.50 24.43
CA ALA A 206 12.20 -19.24 23.97
C ALA A 206 12.89 -18.69 22.69
N ARG A 207 14.16 -19.03 22.44
CA ARG A 207 14.89 -18.60 21.23
C ARG A 207 14.38 -19.33 20.00
N ILE A 208 14.05 -20.64 20.12
CA ILE A 208 13.45 -21.41 19.04
C ILE A 208 12.05 -20.88 18.74
N ASN A 209 11.24 -20.59 19.76
CA ASN A 209 9.93 -20.02 19.58
C ASN A 209 10.02 -18.63 18.89
N ARG A 210 11.01 -17.80 19.26
CA ARG A 210 11.25 -16.52 18.61
C ARG A 210 11.70 -16.67 17.15
N LEU A 211 12.56 -17.66 16.86
CA LEU A 211 12.97 -17.95 15.48
C LEU A 211 11.77 -18.31 14.62
N PHE A 212 10.89 -19.19 15.12
CA PHE A 212 9.66 -19.53 14.42
C PHE A 212 8.76 -18.31 14.14
N GLN A 213 8.57 -17.45 15.14
CA GLN A 213 7.80 -16.22 14.96
C GLN A 213 8.43 -15.29 13.92
N ASN A 214 9.75 -15.15 13.90
CA ASN A 214 10.44 -14.34 12.89
C ASN A 214 10.25 -14.92 11.48
N ALA A 215 10.39 -16.24 11.32
CA ALA A 215 10.14 -16.90 10.03
C ALA A 215 8.70 -16.69 9.55
N PHE A 216 7.73 -16.79 10.46
CA PHE A 216 6.33 -16.58 10.18
C PHE A 216 6.03 -15.13 9.74
N TRP A 217 6.60 -14.13 10.41
CA TRP A 217 6.48 -12.73 10.01
C TRP A 217 7.13 -12.47 8.65
N SER A 218 8.29 -13.08 8.38
CA SER A 218 8.93 -13.02 7.06
C SER A 218 8.05 -13.62 5.97
N GLN A 219 7.44 -14.77 6.20
CA GLN A 219 6.52 -15.40 5.25
C GLN A 219 5.33 -14.48 4.94
N ARG A 220 4.66 -13.97 5.97
CA ARG A 220 3.53 -13.03 5.81
C ARG A 220 3.93 -11.81 4.99
N GLY A 221 5.09 -11.21 5.30
CA GLY A 221 5.60 -10.03 4.61
C GLY A 221 5.95 -10.28 3.13
N ASN A 222 6.21 -11.53 2.74
CA ASN A 222 6.55 -11.92 1.38
C ASN A 222 5.40 -12.57 0.60
N PHE A 223 4.24 -12.78 1.21
CA PHE A 223 3.07 -13.37 0.55
C PHE A 223 2.01 -12.29 0.28
N LEU A 224 2.26 -11.47 -0.73
CA LEU A 224 1.35 -10.46 -1.24
C LEU A 224 0.95 -10.80 -2.66
N ASP A 225 -0.23 -11.42 -2.84
CA ASP A 225 -0.78 -11.90 -4.09
C ASP A 225 0.01 -13.11 -4.63
N VAL A 226 1.32 -13.01 -4.72
CA VAL A 226 2.26 -14.06 -5.06
C VAL A 226 3.37 -14.13 -4.01
N PRO A 227 4.07 -15.28 -3.86
CA PRO A 227 5.28 -15.35 -3.05
C PRO A 227 6.37 -14.47 -3.65
N THR A 228 6.81 -13.45 -2.93
CA THR A 228 7.86 -12.53 -3.35
C THR A 228 9.17 -12.83 -2.61
N ASP A 229 10.28 -12.37 -3.15
CA ASP A 229 11.61 -12.48 -2.54
C ASP A 229 11.85 -11.43 -1.45
N CYS A 230 11.23 -10.28 -1.58
CA CYS A 230 11.38 -9.18 -0.63
C CYS A 230 10.24 -8.15 -0.78
N PRO A 231 9.83 -7.46 0.31
CA PRO A 231 8.75 -6.46 0.25
C PRO A 231 9.25 -5.01 0.14
N GLN A 232 10.56 -4.72 0.32
CA GLN A 232 11.05 -3.37 0.59
C GLN A 232 11.82 -2.71 -0.56
N ARG A 233 12.55 -3.51 -1.36
CA ARG A 233 13.48 -3.02 -2.40
C ARG A 233 12.92 -3.19 -3.82
N ASP A 234 13.67 -2.74 -4.81
CA ASP A 234 13.40 -2.91 -6.24
C ASP A 234 13.68 -4.36 -6.71
N GLU A 235 12.79 -5.27 -6.45
CA GLU A 235 12.75 -6.65 -6.95
C GLU A 235 11.30 -7.13 -6.90
N ARG A 236 10.83 -7.66 -5.79
CA ARG A 236 9.43 -8.03 -5.52
C ARG A 236 8.84 -8.93 -6.60
N MET A 237 9.67 -9.80 -7.14
CA MET A 237 9.26 -10.77 -8.16
C MET A 237 8.68 -12.02 -7.51
N GLY A 238 7.85 -12.75 -8.24
CA GLY A 238 7.34 -14.05 -7.81
C GLY A 238 8.43 -15.11 -7.83
N TRP A 239 8.91 -15.53 -6.67
CA TRP A 239 9.92 -16.56 -6.49
C TRP A 239 9.35 -17.76 -5.73
N THR A 240 9.52 -18.95 -6.28
CA THR A 240 9.05 -20.20 -5.67
C THR A 240 10.13 -20.96 -4.92
N GLY A 241 11.42 -20.62 -5.13
CA GLY A 241 12.55 -21.24 -4.47
C GLY A 241 12.50 -21.13 -2.96
N ASP A 242 12.23 -19.92 -2.45
CA ASP A 242 12.07 -19.68 -1.01
C ASP A 242 10.73 -20.24 -0.51
N ALA A 243 9.64 -20.05 -1.26
CA ALA A 243 8.31 -20.49 -0.88
C ALA A 243 8.22 -22.01 -0.65
N GLN A 244 8.95 -22.83 -1.40
CA GLN A 244 8.94 -24.30 -1.23
C GLN A 244 9.37 -24.77 0.17
N ILE A 245 10.16 -23.96 0.88
CA ILE A 245 10.63 -24.29 2.25
C ILE A 245 9.55 -23.96 3.29
N PHE A 246 8.68 -22.99 2.98
CA PHE A 246 7.62 -22.54 3.87
C PHE A 246 6.25 -23.16 3.56
N ALA A 247 6.08 -23.68 2.35
CA ALA A 247 4.83 -24.29 1.89
C ALA A 247 4.76 -25.77 2.32
N ALA A 248 4.43 -26.03 3.58
CA ALA A 248 4.20 -27.36 4.10
C ALA A 248 2.77 -27.50 4.63
#